data_6034874ac604de3c36fdc1b62bfd06ff
#
_entry.id   6034874ac604de3c36fdc1b62bfd06ff
#
_cell.length_a   1.000
_cell.length_b   1.000
_cell.length_c   1.000
_cell.angle_alpha   90.00
_cell.angle_beta   90.00
_cell.angle_gamma   90.00
#
_symmetry.space_group_name_H-M   'P 1'
#
loop_
_entity.id
_entity.type
_entity.pdbx_description
1 polymer ?
#
loop_
_entity_poly.entity_id
_entity_poly.type
_entity_poly.pdbx_seq_one_letter_code
_entity_poly.pdbx_strand_id
1 'polypeptide(L)'
;MMTVRHTFREVKGICPVNGGIDFYQIIVEFTYDDDAWRDNFWHVETLSDFFNEITKTPISQESLSIKIAREFCGGDEDEPPVKRITVKTFGRHGDVRTDTEITI
;
A
#
# COMPACT_ATOMS: atom_id res chain seq x y z
N MET A 1 -9.14 -11.28 16.21
CA MET A 1 -8.46 -10.67 15.04
C MET A 1 -8.10 -9.23 15.36
N MET A 2 -6.98 -8.79 14.85
CA MET A 2 -6.50 -7.42 15.06
C MET A 2 -6.34 -6.74 13.72
N THR A 3 -6.81 -5.50 13.61
CA THR A 3 -6.61 -4.67 12.43
C THR A 3 -5.60 -3.58 12.74
N VAL A 4 -4.57 -3.49 11.92
CA VAL A 4 -3.55 -2.44 12.00
C VAL A 4 -3.65 -1.59 10.75
N ARG A 5 -3.79 -0.28 10.93
CA ARG A 5 -3.89 0.66 9.81
C ARG A 5 -2.70 1.59 9.81
N HIS A 6 -2.00 1.62 8.69
CA HIS A 6 -0.92 2.56 8.45
C HIS A 6 -1.40 3.60 7.44
N THR A 7 -1.31 4.87 7.80
CA THR A 7 -1.68 5.97 6.91
C THR A 7 -0.43 6.73 6.51
N PHE A 8 -0.14 6.73 5.21
CA PHE A 8 0.95 7.48 4.60
C PHE A 8 0.33 8.71 3.97
N ARG A 9 0.60 9.88 4.52
CA ARG A 9 -0.06 11.12 4.12
C ARG A 9 0.33 11.58 2.73
N GLU A 10 1.57 11.32 2.35
CA GLU A 10 2.09 11.82 1.08
C GLU A 10 3.11 10.86 0.51
N VAL A 11 2.71 10.16 -0.54
CA VAL A 11 3.57 9.27 -1.31
C VAL A 11 3.68 9.83 -2.71
N LYS A 12 4.92 10.08 -3.15
CA LYS A 12 5.22 10.70 -4.43
C LYS A 12 5.32 9.63 -5.52
N GLY A 13 4.62 9.85 -6.62
CA GLY A 13 4.68 8.96 -7.78
C GLY A 13 4.90 9.74 -9.07
N ILE A 14 5.15 9.01 -10.15
CA ILE A 14 5.32 9.57 -11.49
C ILE A 14 4.15 9.11 -12.35
N CYS A 15 3.42 10.06 -12.92
CA CYS A 15 2.29 9.77 -13.80
C CYS A 15 2.78 9.11 -15.09
N PRO A 16 2.26 7.92 -15.47
CA PRO A 16 2.68 7.24 -16.69
C PRO A 16 2.19 7.91 -17.98
N VAL A 17 1.23 8.83 -17.87
CA VAL A 17 0.64 9.50 -19.03
C VAL A 17 1.45 10.73 -19.42
N ASN A 18 1.80 11.58 -18.44
CA ASN A 18 2.43 12.87 -18.73
C ASN A 18 3.80 13.07 -18.06
N GLY A 19 4.27 12.10 -17.28
CA GLY A 19 5.55 12.20 -16.57
C GLY A 19 5.55 13.17 -15.39
N GLY A 20 4.41 13.77 -15.08
CA GLY A 20 4.27 14.67 -13.94
C GLY A 20 4.32 13.95 -12.61
N ILE A 21 4.52 14.72 -11.54
CA ILE A 21 4.55 14.20 -10.20
C ILE A 21 3.15 14.20 -9.61
N ASP A 22 2.72 13.04 -9.13
CA ASP A 22 1.47 12.88 -8.40
C ASP A 22 1.78 12.60 -6.94
N PHE A 23 0.90 13.08 -6.05
CA PHE A 23 0.97 12.81 -4.63
C PHE A 23 -0.25 12.02 -4.21
N TYR A 24 -0.02 10.93 -3.45
CA TYR A 24 -1.07 10.06 -2.98
C TYR A 24 -1.08 10.00 -1.47
N GLN A 25 -2.27 9.94 -0.89
CA GLN A 25 -2.43 9.40 0.43
C GLN A 25 -2.68 7.90 0.28
N ILE A 26 -1.96 7.09 1.05
CA ILE A 26 -2.10 5.63 1.01
C ILE A 26 -2.42 5.13 2.40
N ILE A 27 -3.48 4.34 2.51
CA ILE A 27 -3.86 3.65 3.74
C ILE A 27 -3.72 2.16 3.48
N VAL A 28 -2.92 1.50 4.31
CA VAL A 28 -2.75 0.05 4.27
C VAL A 28 -3.30 -0.53 5.56
N GLU A 29 -4.35 -1.34 5.44
CA GLU A 29 -4.98 -2.00 6.59
C GLU A 29 -4.69 -3.49 6.54
N PHE A 30 -4.09 -4.00 7.61
CA PHE A 30 -3.85 -5.43 7.77
C PHE A 30 -4.79 -6.00 8.82
N THR A 31 -5.42 -7.12 8.50
CA THR A 31 -6.12 -7.92 9.49
C THR A 31 -5.26 -9.15 9.79
N TYR A 32 -4.79 -9.24 11.03
CA TYR A 32 -3.97 -10.34 11.50
C TYR A 32 -4.80 -11.31 12.32
N ASP A 33 -4.41 -12.57 12.28
CA ASP A 33 -4.98 -13.59 13.15
C ASP A 33 -4.63 -13.30 14.61
N ASP A 34 -5.41 -13.84 15.55
CA ASP A 34 -5.13 -13.73 16.98
C ASP A 34 -3.81 -14.40 17.37
N ASP A 35 -3.35 -15.35 16.55
CA ASP A 35 -2.06 -16.01 16.72
C ASP A 35 -0.88 -15.19 16.21
N ALA A 36 -1.13 -14.05 15.57
CA ALA A 36 -0.10 -13.14 15.12
C ALA A 36 0.44 -12.33 16.29
N TRP A 37 1.49 -12.84 16.94
CA TRP A 37 2.12 -12.21 18.09
C TRP A 37 3.65 -12.38 17.99
N ARG A 38 4.41 -11.87 18.94
CA ARG A 38 5.87 -11.87 18.92
C ARG A 38 6.47 -10.99 17.84
N ASP A 39 5.86 -9.82 17.62
CA ASP A 39 6.32 -8.82 16.64
C ASP A 39 6.38 -9.34 15.19
N ASN A 40 5.55 -10.33 14.88
CA ASN A 40 5.45 -10.83 13.51
C ASN A 40 4.40 -10.05 12.71
N PHE A 41 4.67 -8.79 12.51
CA PHE A 41 3.83 -7.85 11.77
C PHE A 41 4.63 -7.15 10.69
N TRP A 42 3.95 -6.66 9.65
CA TRP A 42 4.59 -5.80 8.67
C TRP A 42 4.92 -4.46 9.32
N HIS A 43 6.19 -4.05 9.24
CA HIS A 43 6.65 -2.79 9.80
C HIS A 43 6.52 -1.65 8.80
N VAL A 44 6.24 -0.46 9.31
CA VAL A 44 6.05 0.73 8.49
C VAL A 44 7.28 1.05 7.62
N GLU A 45 8.47 0.77 8.12
CA GLU A 45 9.72 0.98 7.40
C GLU A 45 9.80 0.10 6.15
N THR A 46 9.34 -1.14 6.24
CA THR A 46 9.30 -2.07 5.10
C THR A 46 8.34 -1.57 4.03
N LEU A 47 7.17 -1.07 4.45
CA LEU A 47 6.21 -0.48 3.52
C LEU A 47 6.79 0.77 2.83
N SER A 48 7.41 1.65 3.61
CA SER A 48 8.03 2.87 3.08
C SER A 48 9.12 2.56 2.06
N ASP A 49 9.98 1.59 2.35
CA ASP A 49 11.04 1.18 1.44
C ASP A 49 10.46 0.64 0.12
N PHE A 50 9.39 -0.14 0.21
CA PHE A 50 8.72 -0.67 -0.97
C PHE A 50 8.11 0.47 -1.80
N PHE A 51 7.42 1.43 -1.16
CA PHE A 51 6.84 2.58 -1.88
C PHE A 51 7.92 3.38 -2.59
N ASN A 52 9.02 3.65 -1.92
CA ASN A 52 10.13 4.39 -2.51
C ASN A 52 10.72 3.68 -3.73
N GLU A 53 10.76 2.34 -3.69
CA GLU A 53 11.31 1.56 -4.79
C GLU A 53 10.37 1.53 -6.00
N ILE A 54 9.08 1.21 -5.80
CA ILE A 54 8.14 1.06 -6.91
C ILE A 54 7.74 2.38 -7.56
N THR A 55 7.91 3.50 -6.87
CA THR A 55 7.60 4.82 -7.41
C THR A 55 8.77 5.50 -8.11
N LYS A 56 9.92 4.85 -8.20
CA LYS A 56 11.06 5.36 -8.99
C LYS A 56 10.77 5.37 -10.48
N THR A 57 9.88 4.53 -10.95
CA THR A 57 9.43 4.47 -12.34
C THR A 57 7.96 4.89 -12.44
N PRO A 58 7.51 5.35 -13.60
CA PRO A 58 6.11 5.69 -13.79
C PRO A 58 5.17 4.53 -13.46
N ILE A 59 4.13 4.82 -12.68
CA ILE A 59 3.13 3.83 -12.28
C ILE A 59 1.79 4.52 -12.10
N SER A 60 0.71 3.89 -12.59
CA SER A 60 -0.64 4.40 -12.37
C SER A 60 -1.05 4.18 -10.91
N GLN A 61 -2.00 4.99 -10.44
CA GLN A 61 -2.54 4.85 -9.10
C GLN A 61 -3.15 3.46 -8.88
N GLU A 62 -3.85 2.95 -9.87
CA GLU A 62 -4.49 1.64 -9.82
C GLU A 62 -3.45 0.51 -9.70
N SER A 63 -2.40 0.56 -10.53
CA SER A 63 -1.32 -0.42 -10.48
C SER A 63 -0.54 -0.35 -9.16
N LEU A 64 -0.34 0.85 -8.64
CA LEU A 64 0.29 1.07 -7.35
C LEU A 64 -0.47 0.35 -6.23
N SER A 65 -1.80 0.51 -6.22
CA SER A 65 -2.66 -0.14 -5.23
C SER A 65 -2.56 -1.66 -5.29
N ILE A 66 -2.59 -2.23 -6.50
CA ILE A 66 -2.50 -3.67 -6.71
C ILE A 66 -1.14 -4.21 -6.28
N LYS A 67 -0.06 -3.53 -6.65
CA LYS A 67 1.30 -3.96 -6.28
C LYS A 67 1.53 -3.97 -4.79
N ILE A 68 1.04 -2.96 -4.09
CA ILE A 68 1.14 -2.91 -2.63
C ILE A 68 0.37 -4.08 -2.00
N ALA A 69 -0.86 -4.29 -2.43
CA ALA A 69 -1.69 -5.37 -1.87
C ALA A 69 -1.06 -6.74 -2.10
N ARG A 70 -0.53 -6.99 -3.28
CA ARG A 70 0.11 -8.26 -3.61
C ARG A 70 1.41 -8.49 -2.87
N GLU A 71 2.21 -7.46 -2.69
CA GLU A 71 3.49 -7.57 -1.98
C GLU A 71 3.30 -7.93 -0.51
N PHE A 72 2.28 -7.37 0.14
CA PHE A 72 2.11 -7.50 1.58
C PHE A 72 0.95 -8.39 2.00
N CYS A 73 0.35 -9.14 1.08
CA CYS A 73 -0.77 -10.03 1.43
C CYS A 73 -0.34 -11.24 2.27
N GLY A 74 0.97 -11.49 2.41
CA GLY A 74 1.47 -12.65 3.13
C GLY A 74 1.35 -13.92 2.30
N GLY A 75 1.58 -15.04 2.93
CA GLY A 75 1.45 -16.35 2.31
C GLY A 75 2.70 -17.21 2.36
N ASP A 76 3.87 -16.60 2.51
CA ASP A 76 5.12 -17.33 2.70
C ASP A 76 5.37 -17.56 4.19
N GLU A 77 6.11 -18.63 4.53
CA GLU A 77 6.35 -19.02 5.92
C GLU A 77 7.03 -17.94 6.73
N ASP A 78 7.90 -17.16 6.11
CA ASP A 78 8.69 -16.13 6.80
C ASP A 78 7.98 -14.77 6.86
N GLU A 79 6.79 -14.68 6.27
CA GLU A 79 6.02 -13.44 6.24
C GLU A 79 5.01 -13.38 7.39
N PRO A 80 4.62 -12.17 7.81
CA PRO A 80 3.57 -12.02 8.80
C PRO A 80 2.26 -12.70 8.37
N PRO A 81 1.54 -13.32 9.32
CA PRO A 81 0.31 -14.05 9.01
C PRO A 81 -0.88 -13.11 8.77
N VAL A 82 -0.93 -12.52 7.60
CA VAL A 82 -1.99 -11.61 7.21
C VAL A 82 -3.20 -12.39 6.71
N LYS A 83 -4.37 -12.18 7.31
CA LYS A 83 -5.63 -12.75 6.84
C LYS A 83 -6.25 -11.94 5.74
N ARG A 84 -6.10 -10.62 5.82
CA ARG A 84 -6.68 -9.69 4.86
C ARG A 84 -5.82 -8.45 4.81
N ILE A 85 -5.61 -7.95 3.61
CA ILE A 85 -5.02 -6.64 3.39
C ILE A 85 -6.01 -5.80 2.57
N THR A 86 -6.21 -4.55 2.98
CA THR A 86 -6.96 -3.57 2.21
C THR A 86 -6.06 -2.38 1.96
N VAL A 87 -5.92 -2.00 0.70
CA VAL A 87 -5.13 -0.84 0.30
C VAL A 87 -6.06 0.20 -0.30
N LYS A 88 -6.04 1.39 0.27
CA LYS A 88 -6.81 2.54 -0.21
C LYS A 88 -5.84 3.61 -0.65
N THR A 89 -6.05 4.16 -1.83
CA THR A 89 -5.26 5.30 -2.29
C THR A 89 -6.17 6.46 -2.67
N PHE A 90 -5.68 7.66 -2.43
CA PHE A 90 -6.39 8.90 -2.71
C PHE A 90 -5.43 9.81 -3.44
N GLY A 91 -5.82 10.25 -4.64
CA GLY A 91 -4.98 11.11 -5.46
C GLY A 91 -5.79 12.12 -6.27
N ARG A 92 -5.13 13.20 -6.68
CA ARG A 92 -5.71 14.20 -7.57
C ARG A 92 -4.97 14.18 -8.89
N HIS A 93 -5.76 14.19 -9.96
CA HIS A 93 -5.27 14.34 -11.34
C HIS A 93 -5.98 15.56 -11.92
N GLY A 94 -5.35 16.73 -11.82
CA GLY A 94 -6.02 17.99 -12.16
C GLY A 94 -7.19 18.27 -11.21
N ASP A 95 -8.39 18.43 -11.76
CA ASP A 95 -9.61 18.69 -11.00
C ASP A 95 -10.30 17.41 -10.52
N VAL A 96 -9.77 16.25 -10.89
CA VAL A 96 -10.39 14.95 -10.57
C VAL A 96 -9.69 14.32 -9.40
N ARG A 97 -10.45 13.97 -8.37
CA ARG A 97 -9.98 13.10 -7.28
C ARG A 97 -10.30 11.66 -7.64
N THR A 98 -9.31 10.81 -7.58
CA THR A 98 -9.47 9.38 -7.79
C THR A 98 -9.15 8.63 -6.50
N ASP A 99 -10.06 7.78 -6.09
CA ASP A 99 -9.89 6.90 -4.93
C ASP A 99 -9.87 5.46 -5.43
N THR A 100 -8.94 4.67 -4.91
CA THR A 100 -8.90 3.23 -5.19
C THR A 100 -9.02 2.45 -3.89
N GLU A 101 -9.58 1.28 -3.98
CA GLU A 101 -9.62 0.34 -2.87
C GLU A 101 -9.51 -1.07 -3.42
N ILE A 102 -8.57 -1.84 -2.86
CA ILE A 102 -8.42 -3.25 -3.18
C ILE A 102 -8.28 -4.04 -1.88
N THR A 103 -8.96 -5.16 -1.81
CA THR A 103 -8.88 -6.10 -0.69
C THR A 103 -8.49 -7.47 -1.22
N ILE A 104 -7.50 -8.07 -0.61
CA ILE A 104 -7.05 -9.43 -0.90
C ILE A 104 -7.14 -10.29 0.35
#